data_c9af006ca3c32c77eab959c6f813fe94
#
_entry.id   c9af006ca3c32c77eab959c6f813fe94
#
_cell.length_a   1.000
_cell.length_b   1.000
_cell.length_c   1.000
_cell.angle_alpha   90.00
_cell.angle_beta   90.00
_cell.angle_gamma   90.00
#
_symmetry.space_group_name_H-M   'P 1'
#
loop_
_entity.id
_entity.type
_entity.pdbx_description
1 polymer ?
#
loop_
_entity_poly.entity_id
_entity_poly.type
_entity_poly.pdbx_seq_one_letter_code
_entity_poly.pdbx_strand_id
1 'polypeptide(L)'
;MLQHKRKFISLVMAGVLIASLAGCMVDINQVRQVPVARTVTEGKFPQNAPSLEFTRLVFALPEGADYHMGGIGIKCLPLNPERWSADKAGSTDAAVQRVKQAIRESGVSFVGDDAGLFPSAAKGGTDLQIAARVYAIDMKTCWNLAGLQGAANVKVEWQIFSRRTNTVVLSTTTEGSFKQTQHNQSTAASIRDRAIEAAATNLNTDSRYREFMMQEIRRN
;
A
#
# COMPACT_ATOMS: atom_id res chain seq x y z
N MET A 1 43.48 -9.46 -49.27
CA MET A 1 42.45 -10.25 -48.59
C MET A 1 42.36 -10.06 -47.04
N LEU A 2 43.34 -9.38 -46.41
CA LEU A 2 43.34 -9.19 -44.93
C LEU A 2 42.60 -7.93 -44.45
N GLN A 3 42.38 -6.94 -45.27
CA GLN A 3 41.72 -5.66 -44.87
C GLN A 3 40.20 -5.79 -44.67
N HIS A 4 39.54 -6.70 -45.37
CA HIS A 4 38.09 -6.90 -45.22
C HIS A 4 37.72 -7.60 -43.89
N LYS A 5 38.55 -8.46 -43.36
CA LYS A 5 38.28 -9.15 -42.08
C LYS A 5 38.32 -8.23 -40.86
N ARG A 6 39.16 -7.18 -40.88
CA ARG A 6 39.24 -6.22 -39.76
C ARG A 6 38.02 -5.31 -39.62
N LYS A 7 37.38 -4.92 -40.76
CA LYS A 7 36.19 -4.07 -40.73
C LYS A 7 34.95 -4.85 -40.23
N PHE A 8 34.88 -6.15 -40.52
CA PHE A 8 33.76 -6.99 -40.06
C PHE A 8 33.76 -7.25 -38.55
N ILE A 9 34.94 -7.45 -37.97
CA ILE A 9 35.11 -7.67 -36.53
C ILE A 9 34.75 -6.41 -35.74
N SER A 10 35.11 -5.22 -36.25
CA SER A 10 34.82 -3.93 -35.61
C SER A 10 33.30 -3.63 -35.60
N LEU A 11 32.56 -4.03 -36.64
CA LEU A 11 31.13 -3.82 -36.73
C LEU A 11 30.34 -4.75 -35.78
N VAL A 12 30.81 -5.98 -35.62
CA VAL A 12 30.18 -6.96 -34.69
C VAL A 12 30.41 -6.57 -33.24
N MET A 13 31.61 -6.05 -32.91
CA MET A 13 31.90 -5.57 -31.55
C MET A 13 31.09 -4.33 -31.17
N ALA A 14 30.84 -3.40 -32.11
CA ALA A 14 29.98 -2.24 -31.86
C ALA A 14 28.51 -2.64 -31.66
N GLY A 15 28.02 -3.64 -32.38
CA GLY A 15 26.66 -4.17 -32.24
C GLY A 15 26.40 -4.88 -30.89
N VAL A 16 27.37 -5.62 -30.37
CA VAL A 16 27.28 -6.32 -29.09
C VAL A 16 27.29 -5.33 -27.90
N LEU A 17 28.02 -4.23 -28.00
CA LEU A 17 28.05 -3.20 -26.95
C LEU A 17 26.75 -2.40 -26.85
N ILE A 18 26.00 -2.24 -27.93
CA ILE A 18 24.71 -1.52 -27.91
C ILE A 18 23.59 -2.42 -27.35
N ALA A 19 23.64 -3.72 -27.57
CA ALA A 19 22.65 -4.66 -27.05
C ALA A 19 22.72 -4.86 -25.52
N SER A 20 23.89 -4.61 -24.90
CA SER A 20 24.08 -4.77 -23.45
C SER A 20 23.62 -3.56 -22.62
N LEU A 21 23.26 -2.43 -23.23
CA LEU A 21 22.76 -1.24 -22.53
C LEU A 21 21.22 -1.17 -22.43
N ALA A 22 20.51 -2.11 -23.03
CA ALA A 22 19.04 -2.13 -23.02
C ALA A 22 18.43 -2.76 -21.75
N GLY A 23 19.23 -3.27 -20.82
CA GLY A 23 18.78 -4.14 -19.74
C GLY A 23 18.63 -3.51 -18.35
N CYS A 24 18.90 -2.22 -18.16
CA CYS A 24 19.00 -1.64 -16.81
C CYS A 24 18.11 -0.42 -16.61
N MET A 25 16.80 -0.58 -16.73
CA MET A 25 15.84 0.48 -16.38
C MET A 25 14.88 -0.05 -15.33
N VAL A 26 14.59 0.76 -14.31
CA VAL A 26 13.52 0.45 -13.37
C VAL A 26 12.19 0.63 -14.10
N ASP A 27 11.48 -0.46 -14.31
CA ASP A 27 10.15 -0.44 -14.94
C ASP A 27 9.07 -0.47 -13.87
N ILE A 28 8.45 0.68 -13.60
CA ILE A 28 7.34 0.81 -12.65
C ILE A 28 6.09 0.04 -13.09
N ASN A 29 5.99 -0.35 -14.37
CA ASN A 29 4.86 -1.13 -14.86
C ASN A 29 4.91 -2.61 -14.45
N GLN A 30 6.07 -3.09 -13.98
CA GLN A 30 6.21 -4.46 -13.47
C GLN A 30 5.60 -4.63 -12.08
N VAL A 31 5.31 -3.55 -11.34
CA VAL A 31 4.58 -3.66 -10.09
C VAL A 31 3.14 -4.07 -10.38
N ARG A 32 2.73 -5.20 -9.78
CA ARG A 32 1.39 -5.73 -9.95
C ARG A 32 0.34 -4.70 -9.55
N GLN A 33 -0.60 -4.42 -10.44
CA GLN A 33 -1.74 -3.56 -10.15
C GLN A 33 -2.96 -4.40 -9.80
N VAL A 34 -3.53 -4.15 -8.65
CA VAL A 34 -4.77 -4.75 -8.19
C VAL A 34 -5.88 -3.72 -8.37
N PRO A 35 -6.99 -4.07 -9.01
CA PRO A 35 -8.12 -3.16 -9.08
C PRO A 35 -8.55 -2.72 -7.69
N VAL A 36 -8.68 -1.42 -7.49
CA VAL A 36 -9.38 -0.90 -6.32
C VAL A 36 -10.86 -1.17 -6.56
N ALA A 37 -11.49 -1.86 -5.61
CA ALA A 37 -12.91 -2.04 -5.64
C ALA A 37 -13.55 -0.63 -5.72
N ARG A 38 -14.26 -0.35 -6.80
CA ARG A 38 -15.02 0.89 -6.89
C ARG A 38 -15.93 0.90 -5.70
N THR A 39 -15.93 2.01 -4.95
CA THR A 39 -16.87 2.24 -3.85
C THR A 39 -18.26 2.20 -4.46
N VAL A 40 -18.82 1.02 -4.51
CA VAL A 40 -20.15 0.82 -5.06
C VAL A 40 -21.09 1.42 -4.03
N THR A 41 -22.01 2.21 -4.49
CA THR A 41 -23.15 2.72 -3.68
C THR A 41 -23.84 1.57 -2.95
N GLU A 42 -23.72 0.34 -3.43
CA GLU A 42 -24.18 -0.92 -2.85
C GLU A 42 -23.36 -1.42 -1.65
N GLY A 43 -22.22 -0.78 -1.34
CA GLY A 43 -21.28 -1.22 -0.31
C GLY A 43 -21.36 -0.50 1.03
N LYS A 44 -22.14 0.55 1.17
CA LYS A 44 -22.23 1.26 2.45
C LYS A 44 -22.99 0.47 3.50
N PHE A 45 -22.42 0.42 4.70
CA PHE A 45 -23.12 -0.11 5.85
C PHE A 45 -24.24 0.85 6.28
N PRO A 46 -25.32 0.33 6.90
CA PRO A 46 -26.36 1.15 7.51
C PRO A 46 -25.79 2.12 8.57
N GLN A 47 -26.52 3.19 8.89
CA GLN A 47 -26.09 4.20 9.87
C GLN A 47 -25.86 3.65 11.29
N ASN A 48 -26.45 2.48 11.60
CA ASN A 48 -26.26 1.79 12.87
C ASN A 48 -25.09 0.77 12.83
N ALA A 49 -24.19 0.87 11.86
CA ALA A 49 -22.99 0.06 11.86
C ALA A 49 -22.18 0.30 13.14
N PRO A 50 -21.59 -0.76 13.74
CA PRO A 50 -20.77 -0.59 14.94
C PRO A 50 -19.58 0.31 14.64
N SER A 51 -19.27 1.17 15.59
CA SER A 51 -18.04 1.94 15.52
C SER A 51 -16.83 1.06 15.82
N LEU A 52 -15.70 1.38 15.23
CA LEU A 52 -14.41 0.71 15.44
C LEU A 52 -13.45 1.65 16.17
N GLU A 53 -12.50 1.08 16.90
CA GLU A 53 -11.31 1.78 17.36
C GLU A 53 -10.12 1.31 16.53
N PHE A 54 -9.45 2.23 15.82
CA PHE A 54 -8.22 1.86 15.12
C PHE A 54 -7.04 1.90 16.07
N THR A 55 -6.44 0.73 16.35
CA THR A 55 -5.39 0.62 17.37
C THR A 55 -4.01 0.88 16.80
N ARG A 56 -3.65 0.26 15.69
CA ARG A 56 -2.32 0.39 15.10
C ARG A 56 -2.24 -0.11 13.67
N LEU A 57 -1.27 0.43 12.94
CA LEU A 57 -0.77 -0.11 11.68
C LEU A 57 0.71 -0.45 11.90
N VAL A 58 1.09 -1.68 11.58
CA VAL A 58 2.48 -2.15 11.71
C VAL A 58 2.99 -2.72 10.40
N PHE A 59 4.28 -2.55 10.16
CA PHE A 59 4.99 -3.22 9.08
C PHE A 59 5.67 -4.46 9.66
N ALA A 60 5.40 -5.62 9.07
CA ALA A 60 5.92 -6.92 9.49
C ALA A 60 6.50 -7.68 8.30
N LEU A 61 7.30 -6.99 7.50
CA LEU A 61 8.05 -7.62 6.42
C LEU A 61 9.19 -8.46 7.00
N PRO A 62 9.61 -9.53 6.31
CA PRO A 62 10.81 -10.26 6.70
C PRO A 62 12.04 -9.34 6.71
N GLU A 63 12.87 -9.46 7.74
CA GLU A 63 14.12 -8.70 7.84
C GLU A 63 15.02 -9.00 6.63
N GLY A 64 15.59 -7.95 6.04
CA GLY A 64 16.43 -8.07 4.85
C GLY A 64 15.69 -8.33 3.54
N ALA A 65 14.34 -8.41 3.53
CA ALA A 65 13.57 -8.56 2.31
C ALA A 65 13.72 -7.32 1.42
N ASP A 66 13.91 -7.51 0.11
CA ASP A 66 13.86 -6.43 -0.85
C ASP A 66 12.40 -5.95 -0.97
N TYR A 67 12.16 -4.68 -0.69
CA TYR A 67 10.80 -4.12 -0.72
C TYR A 67 10.64 -2.91 -1.63
N HIS A 68 11.76 -2.25 -1.97
CA HIS A 68 11.77 -1.04 -2.77
C HIS A 68 12.94 -1.03 -3.74
N MET A 69 12.66 -0.77 -5.01
CA MET A 69 13.67 -0.50 -6.02
C MET A 69 13.53 0.93 -6.53
N GLY A 70 14.50 1.76 -6.20
CA GLY A 70 14.61 3.13 -6.69
C GLY A 70 15.32 3.21 -8.03
N GLY A 71 15.00 4.23 -8.82
CA GLY A 71 15.73 4.62 -10.02
C GLY A 71 15.92 6.12 -10.09
N ILE A 72 16.93 6.58 -10.83
CA ILE A 72 17.27 8.01 -10.96
C ILE A 72 17.45 8.42 -12.41
N GLY A 73 17.12 9.69 -12.68
CA GLY A 73 17.32 10.33 -13.98
C GLY A 73 16.23 10.01 -15.01
N ILE A 74 16.38 10.55 -16.20
CA ILE A 74 15.37 10.45 -17.28
C ILE A 74 15.13 8.98 -17.70
N LYS A 75 16.18 8.16 -17.64
CA LYS A 75 16.12 6.74 -18.01
C LYS A 75 15.84 5.81 -16.84
N CYS A 76 15.52 6.33 -15.64
CA CYS A 76 15.28 5.50 -14.46
C CYS A 76 16.37 4.47 -14.21
N LEU A 77 17.64 4.90 -14.20
CA LEU A 77 18.74 3.99 -13.92
C LEU A 77 18.60 3.40 -12.51
N PRO A 78 18.68 2.08 -12.35
CA PRO A 78 18.42 1.45 -11.07
C PRO A 78 19.44 1.82 -10.02
N LEU A 79 18.96 2.03 -8.81
CA LEU A 79 19.75 2.09 -7.59
C LEU A 79 19.78 0.70 -6.95
N ASN A 80 20.64 0.53 -5.94
CA ASN A 80 20.61 -0.71 -5.16
C ASN A 80 19.22 -0.91 -4.51
N PRO A 81 18.68 -2.12 -4.54
CA PRO A 81 17.43 -2.41 -3.85
C PRO A 81 17.53 -2.05 -2.36
N GLU A 82 16.49 -1.41 -1.85
CA GLU A 82 16.38 -1.18 -0.41
C GLU A 82 15.85 -2.44 0.27
N ARG A 83 16.59 -2.87 1.29
CA ARG A 83 16.20 -3.99 2.14
C ARG A 83 15.44 -3.48 3.35
N TRP A 84 14.44 -4.25 3.73
CA TRP A 84 13.63 -3.94 4.90
C TRP A 84 14.41 -4.11 6.20
N SER A 85 14.25 -3.15 7.10
CA SER A 85 14.63 -3.22 8.50
C SER A 85 13.60 -2.41 9.30
N ALA A 86 13.40 -2.77 10.56
CA ALA A 86 12.33 -2.19 11.38
C ALA A 86 12.43 -0.66 11.55
N ASP A 87 13.64 -0.10 11.54
CA ASP A 87 13.91 1.35 11.59
C ASP A 87 13.43 2.10 10.33
N LYS A 88 13.25 1.41 9.21
CA LYS A 88 12.77 1.99 7.94
C LYS A 88 11.24 2.11 7.85
N ALA A 89 10.51 1.60 8.81
CA ALA A 89 9.06 1.73 8.84
C ALA A 89 8.60 3.19 8.73
N GLY A 90 9.34 4.12 9.33
CA GLY A 90 8.99 5.53 9.39
C GLY A 90 7.70 5.79 10.16
N SER A 91 7.18 7.03 10.10
CA SER A 91 5.86 7.32 10.65
C SER A 91 4.76 6.63 9.85
N THR A 92 3.80 6.07 10.57
CA THR A 92 2.59 5.46 9.99
C THR A 92 1.39 6.39 10.01
N ASP A 93 1.50 7.60 10.57
CA ASP A 93 0.37 8.50 10.83
C ASP A 93 -0.43 8.84 9.56
N ALA A 94 0.28 9.19 8.47
CA ALA A 94 -0.38 9.51 7.20
C ALA A 94 -1.11 8.28 6.63
N ALA A 95 -0.51 7.10 6.69
CA ALA A 95 -1.14 5.85 6.26
C ALA A 95 -2.37 5.52 7.12
N VAL A 96 -2.28 5.69 8.44
CA VAL A 96 -3.39 5.47 9.38
C VAL A 96 -4.57 6.39 9.06
N GLN A 97 -4.33 7.69 8.81
CA GLN A 97 -5.41 8.61 8.45
C GLN A 97 -6.08 8.22 7.13
N ARG A 98 -5.30 7.81 6.12
CA ARG A 98 -5.84 7.32 4.85
C ARG A 98 -6.67 6.04 5.01
N VAL A 99 -6.19 5.09 5.80
CA VAL A 99 -6.91 3.86 6.13
C VAL A 99 -8.24 4.17 6.79
N LYS A 100 -8.23 5.00 7.83
CA LYS A 100 -9.45 5.43 8.52
C LYS A 100 -10.44 6.09 7.56
N GLN A 101 -9.96 6.97 6.68
CA GLN A 101 -10.79 7.63 5.68
C GLN A 101 -11.42 6.61 4.71
N ALA A 102 -10.62 5.68 4.18
CA ALA A 102 -11.12 4.64 3.28
C ALA A 102 -12.19 3.74 3.92
N ILE A 103 -12.01 3.37 5.19
CA ILE A 103 -13.02 2.58 5.92
C ILE A 103 -14.27 3.41 6.23
N ARG A 104 -14.14 4.71 6.58
CA ARG A 104 -15.31 5.60 6.80
C ARG A 104 -16.19 5.74 5.56
N GLU A 105 -15.60 5.69 4.37
CA GLU A 105 -16.35 5.76 3.11
C GLU A 105 -17.35 4.61 2.96
N SER A 106 -17.14 3.49 3.66
CA SER A 106 -18.11 2.39 3.75
C SER A 106 -19.24 2.60 4.76
N GLY A 107 -19.23 3.71 5.50
CA GLY A 107 -20.25 4.01 6.52
C GLY A 107 -19.87 3.59 7.95
N VAL A 108 -18.66 3.07 8.15
CA VAL A 108 -18.15 2.73 9.49
C VAL A 108 -17.55 3.97 10.16
N SER A 109 -17.88 4.21 11.42
CA SER A 109 -17.33 5.29 12.24
C SER A 109 -16.15 4.81 13.10
N PHE A 110 -15.25 5.73 13.45
CA PHE A 110 -14.17 5.45 14.40
C PHE A 110 -14.37 6.23 15.69
N VAL A 111 -14.15 5.56 16.83
CA VAL A 111 -14.12 6.20 18.14
C VAL A 111 -12.79 6.90 18.35
N GLY A 112 -12.82 8.08 18.98
CA GLY A 112 -11.64 8.87 19.31
C GLY A 112 -11.12 9.78 18.20
N ASP A 113 -11.82 9.85 17.08
CA ASP A 113 -11.48 10.75 15.97
C ASP A 113 -12.17 12.13 16.03
N ASP A 114 -13.03 12.34 17.02
CA ASP A 114 -13.70 13.61 17.21
C ASP A 114 -12.64 14.69 17.57
N ALA A 115 -12.26 15.45 16.56
CA ALA A 115 -11.39 16.63 16.70
C ALA A 115 -12.08 17.78 17.47
N GLY A 116 -13.10 17.49 18.25
CA GLY A 116 -13.77 18.45 19.12
C GLY A 116 -12.86 18.83 20.29
N LEU A 117 -12.88 20.13 20.67
CA LEU A 117 -12.22 20.64 21.88
C LEU A 117 -12.67 19.89 23.16
N PHE A 118 -13.79 19.25 23.10
CA PHE A 118 -14.33 18.38 24.13
C PHE A 118 -14.45 16.97 23.51
N PRO A 119 -13.54 16.03 23.85
CA PRO A 119 -13.76 14.64 23.50
C PRO A 119 -15.16 14.30 24.04
N SER A 120 -16.08 13.99 23.11
CA SER A 120 -17.39 13.57 23.52
C SER A 120 -17.17 12.48 24.57
N ALA A 121 -17.78 12.65 25.73
CA ALA A 121 -17.74 11.68 26.80
C ALA A 121 -18.59 10.46 26.36
N ALA A 122 -18.25 9.88 25.23
CA ALA A 122 -18.59 8.54 24.84
C ALA A 122 -17.90 7.63 25.85
N LYS A 123 -18.47 7.65 27.06
CA LYS A 123 -18.25 6.70 28.15
C LYS A 123 -18.72 5.34 27.64
N GLY A 124 -17.87 4.67 26.91
CA GLY A 124 -18.08 3.39 26.35
C GLY A 124 -17.19 3.27 25.14
N GLY A 125 -15.94 2.85 25.33
CA GLY A 125 -15.09 2.46 24.22
C GLY A 125 -15.87 1.44 23.37
N THR A 126 -15.72 1.50 22.07
CA THR A 126 -16.30 0.44 21.21
C THR A 126 -15.77 -0.92 21.63
N ASP A 127 -16.63 -1.92 21.56
CA ASP A 127 -16.23 -3.31 21.83
C ASP A 127 -15.27 -3.84 20.76
N LEU A 128 -15.20 -3.19 19.59
CA LEU A 128 -14.45 -3.67 18.45
C LEU A 128 -13.24 -2.78 18.17
N GLN A 129 -12.09 -3.42 18.10
CA GLN A 129 -10.82 -2.79 17.72
C GLN A 129 -10.33 -3.38 16.40
N ILE A 130 -9.82 -2.53 15.50
CA ILE A 130 -9.20 -2.97 14.25
C ILE A 130 -7.71 -2.61 14.23
N ALA A 131 -6.90 -3.55 13.80
CA ALA A 131 -5.46 -3.36 13.54
C ALA A 131 -5.11 -3.84 12.14
N ALA A 132 -4.06 -3.26 11.58
CA ALA A 132 -3.53 -3.60 10.27
C ALA A 132 -2.06 -4.02 10.36
N ARG A 133 -1.70 -5.09 9.63
CA ARG A 133 -0.33 -5.57 9.48
C ARG A 133 0.03 -5.65 8.00
N VAL A 134 0.93 -4.78 7.55
CA VAL A 134 1.51 -4.84 6.20
C VAL A 134 2.62 -5.87 6.23
N TYR A 135 2.47 -6.97 5.51
CA TYR A 135 3.44 -8.08 5.52
C TYR A 135 4.15 -8.32 4.18
N ALA A 136 3.72 -7.61 3.11
CA ALA A 136 4.43 -7.60 1.84
C ALA A 136 4.30 -6.23 1.18
N ILE A 137 5.39 -5.77 0.59
CA ILE A 137 5.47 -4.55 -0.23
C ILE A 137 6.33 -4.89 -1.44
N ASP A 138 5.83 -4.54 -2.64
CA ASP A 138 6.60 -4.45 -3.88
C ASP A 138 6.47 -3.02 -4.38
N MET A 139 7.57 -2.25 -4.36
CA MET A 139 7.55 -0.84 -4.72
C MET A 139 8.70 -0.52 -5.67
N LYS A 140 8.37 0.20 -6.73
CA LYS A 140 9.34 0.73 -7.70
C LYS A 140 9.10 2.21 -7.89
N THR A 141 10.15 3.00 -7.80
CA THR A 141 10.09 4.46 -7.97
C THR A 141 11.18 4.95 -8.91
N CYS A 142 10.93 6.09 -9.52
CA CYS A 142 11.88 6.78 -10.38
C CYS A 142 11.89 8.27 -10.06
N TRP A 143 13.04 8.80 -9.73
CA TRP A 143 13.27 10.21 -9.43
C TRP A 143 13.98 10.92 -10.57
N ASN A 144 13.51 12.10 -10.94
CA ASN A 144 14.22 13.03 -11.84
C ASN A 144 13.97 14.47 -11.42
N LEU A 145 14.42 15.44 -12.23
CA LEU A 145 14.27 16.88 -11.95
C LEU A 145 12.80 17.33 -11.85
N ALA A 146 11.86 16.63 -12.49
CA ALA A 146 10.43 16.92 -12.42
C ALA A 146 9.76 16.29 -11.18
N GLY A 147 10.49 15.48 -10.39
CA GLY A 147 10.00 14.84 -9.18
C GLY A 147 10.01 13.31 -9.24
N LEU A 148 9.11 12.68 -8.48
CA LEU A 148 8.98 11.24 -8.32
C LEU A 148 7.79 10.70 -9.12
N GLN A 149 7.98 9.60 -9.81
CA GLN A 149 6.92 8.68 -10.25
C GLN A 149 7.16 7.30 -9.65
N GLY A 150 6.13 6.46 -9.59
CA GLY A 150 6.32 5.12 -9.05
C GLY A 150 5.05 4.31 -8.95
N ALA A 151 5.22 3.08 -8.51
CA ALA A 151 4.11 2.18 -8.21
C ALA A 151 4.44 1.37 -6.95
N ALA A 152 3.41 1.05 -6.19
CA ALA A 152 3.48 0.14 -5.05
C ALA A 152 2.32 -0.86 -5.10
N ASN A 153 2.61 -2.07 -4.65
CA ASN A 153 1.63 -3.09 -4.31
C ASN A 153 1.91 -3.53 -2.88
N VAL A 154 0.86 -3.69 -2.09
CA VAL A 154 0.96 -4.08 -0.69
C VAL A 154 -0.03 -5.18 -0.35
N LYS A 155 0.34 -6.06 0.59
CA LYS A 155 -0.58 -7.01 1.21
C LYS A 155 -0.74 -6.67 2.68
N VAL A 156 -1.99 -6.56 3.08
CA VAL A 156 -2.37 -6.13 4.44
C VAL A 156 -3.27 -7.19 5.07
N GLU A 157 -2.88 -7.66 6.23
CA GLU A 157 -3.74 -8.44 7.10
C GLU A 157 -4.47 -7.50 8.06
N TRP A 158 -5.78 -7.67 8.13
CA TRP A 158 -6.68 -6.94 9.01
C TRP A 158 -7.16 -7.87 10.10
N GLN A 159 -7.08 -7.42 11.34
CA GLN A 159 -7.60 -8.16 12.49
C GLN A 159 -8.59 -7.30 13.24
N ILE A 160 -9.76 -7.86 13.55
CA ILE A 160 -10.74 -7.25 14.45
C ILE A 160 -10.72 -8.04 15.75
N PHE A 161 -10.46 -7.33 16.83
CA PHE A 161 -10.48 -7.84 18.19
C PHE A 161 -11.75 -7.37 18.89
N SER A 162 -12.43 -8.27 19.58
CA SER A 162 -13.56 -7.95 20.45
C SER A 162 -13.12 -7.89 21.91
N ARG A 163 -13.31 -6.73 22.54
CA ARG A 163 -13.07 -6.56 23.97
C ARG A 163 -14.03 -7.41 24.80
N ARG A 164 -15.26 -7.60 24.32
CA ARG A 164 -16.28 -8.37 25.02
C ARG A 164 -15.88 -9.84 25.19
N THR A 165 -15.32 -10.45 24.14
CA THR A 165 -14.88 -11.86 24.15
C THR A 165 -13.39 -12.01 24.44
N ASN A 166 -12.64 -10.90 24.42
CA ASN A 166 -11.18 -10.86 24.56
C ASN A 166 -10.44 -11.73 23.53
N THR A 167 -10.95 -11.76 22.28
CA THR A 167 -10.41 -12.58 21.19
C THR A 167 -10.40 -11.82 19.88
N VAL A 168 -9.55 -12.27 18.94
CA VAL A 168 -9.64 -11.87 17.55
C VAL A 168 -10.85 -12.57 16.92
N VAL A 169 -11.83 -11.81 16.50
CA VAL A 169 -13.10 -12.30 15.95
C VAL A 169 -13.12 -12.32 14.43
N LEU A 170 -12.21 -11.60 13.78
CA LEU A 170 -12.02 -11.62 12.33
C LEU A 170 -10.54 -11.44 12.00
N SER A 171 -10.03 -12.26 11.08
CA SER A 171 -8.77 -12.02 10.39
C SER A 171 -8.98 -12.22 8.90
N THR A 172 -8.66 -11.20 8.11
CA THR A 172 -8.74 -11.24 6.65
C THR A 172 -7.58 -10.50 6.02
N THR A 173 -7.31 -10.77 4.75
CA THR A 173 -6.21 -10.18 4.00
C THR A 173 -6.73 -9.50 2.75
N THR A 174 -6.26 -8.29 2.50
CA THR A 174 -6.51 -7.59 1.24
C THR A 174 -5.20 -7.17 0.59
N GLU A 175 -5.26 -6.96 -0.69
CA GLU A 175 -4.17 -6.44 -1.50
C GLU A 175 -4.58 -5.08 -2.05
N GLY A 176 -3.64 -4.13 -2.08
CA GLY A 176 -3.88 -2.81 -2.63
C GLY A 176 -2.70 -2.35 -3.46
N SER A 177 -2.96 -1.55 -4.49
CA SER A 177 -1.92 -0.99 -5.33
C SER A 177 -2.21 0.46 -5.68
N PHE A 178 -1.12 1.19 -5.90
CA PHE A 178 -1.18 2.56 -6.38
C PHE A 178 -0.08 2.80 -7.40
N LYS A 179 -0.40 3.54 -8.46
CA LYS A 179 0.55 3.90 -9.50
C LYS A 179 0.43 5.38 -9.83
N GLN A 180 1.56 6.07 -9.75
CA GLN A 180 1.74 7.45 -10.14
C GLN A 180 2.61 7.51 -11.39
N THR A 181 2.01 7.85 -12.52
CA THR A 181 2.69 7.89 -13.82
C THR A 181 3.32 9.23 -14.12
N GLN A 182 2.86 10.30 -13.47
CA GLN A 182 3.40 11.64 -13.63
C GLN A 182 4.39 11.94 -12.51
N HIS A 183 5.52 12.53 -12.88
CA HIS A 183 6.48 13.03 -11.90
C HIS A 183 5.87 14.21 -11.14
N ASN A 184 5.97 14.17 -9.82
CA ASN A 184 5.53 15.25 -8.95
C ASN A 184 6.36 15.27 -7.65
N GLN A 185 6.06 16.20 -6.75
CA GLN A 185 6.76 16.39 -5.47
C GLN A 185 6.36 15.36 -4.39
N SER A 186 5.76 14.23 -4.78
CA SER A 186 5.42 13.16 -3.84
C SER A 186 6.68 12.43 -3.35
N THR A 187 6.51 11.65 -2.30
CA THR A 187 7.56 10.80 -1.72
C THR A 187 7.26 9.32 -1.97
N ALA A 188 8.27 8.47 -1.90
CA ALA A 188 8.08 7.03 -1.95
C ALA A 188 7.10 6.54 -0.86
N ALA A 189 7.19 7.13 0.35
CA ALA A 189 6.26 6.85 1.43
C ALA A 189 4.80 7.17 1.03
N SER A 190 4.55 8.29 0.34
CA SER A 190 3.18 8.63 -0.08
C SER A 190 2.61 7.65 -1.11
N ILE A 191 3.45 7.10 -1.99
CA ILE A 191 3.06 6.06 -2.96
C ILE A 191 2.68 4.77 -2.22
N ARG A 192 3.50 4.35 -1.24
CA ARG A 192 3.22 3.23 -0.35
C ARG A 192 1.91 3.41 0.40
N ASP A 193 1.74 4.57 1.03
CA ASP A 193 0.57 4.86 1.88
C ASP A 193 -0.73 4.88 1.08
N ARG A 194 -0.69 5.30 -0.20
CA ARG A 194 -1.84 5.18 -1.11
C ARG A 194 -2.14 3.74 -1.53
N ALA A 195 -1.13 2.89 -1.64
CA ALA A 195 -1.37 1.46 -1.85
C ALA A 195 -2.02 0.81 -0.62
N ILE A 196 -1.65 1.23 0.60
CA ILE A 196 -2.29 0.80 1.85
C ILE A 196 -3.75 1.29 1.92
N GLU A 197 -4.01 2.54 1.52
CA GLU A 197 -5.37 3.10 1.37
C GLU A 197 -6.22 2.24 0.42
N ALA A 198 -5.66 1.84 -0.72
CA ALA A 198 -6.34 0.97 -1.68
C ALA A 198 -6.66 -0.41 -1.08
N ALA A 199 -5.74 -0.98 -0.26
CA ALA A 199 -6.01 -2.22 0.46
C ALA A 199 -7.14 -2.07 1.49
N ALA A 200 -7.25 -0.93 2.17
CA ALA A 200 -8.35 -0.60 3.07
C ALA A 200 -9.68 -0.42 2.32
N THR A 201 -9.64 0.19 1.13
CA THR A 201 -10.83 0.27 0.26
C THR A 201 -11.30 -1.12 -0.17
N ASN A 202 -10.36 -2.02 -0.51
CA ASN A 202 -10.68 -3.40 -0.86
C ASN A 202 -11.21 -4.21 0.33
N LEU A 203 -10.86 -3.86 1.58
CA LEU A 203 -11.47 -4.45 2.78
C LEU A 203 -12.98 -4.21 2.82
N ASN A 204 -13.45 -3.02 2.42
CA ASN A 204 -14.88 -2.70 2.40
C ASN A 204 -15.72 -3.61 1.49
N THR A 205 -15.08 -4.30 0.55
CA THR A 205 -15.71 -5.26 -0.36
C THR A 205 -15.37 -6.72 -0.04
N ASP A 206 -14.50 -6.96 0.94
CA ASP A 206 -14.19 -8.32 1.40
C ASP A 206 -15.42 -8.97 2.02
N SER A 207 -15.79 -10.16 1.52
CA SER A 207 -17.04 -10.83 1.92
C SER A 207 -17.06 -11.19 3.40
N ARG A 208 -15.91 -11.62 3.97
CA ARG A 208 -15.82 -12.00 5.40
C ARG A 208 -15.95 -10.78 6.30
N TYR A 209 -15.30 -9.66 5.93
CA TYR A 209 -15.45 -8.41 6.67
C TYR A 209 -16.88 -7.90 6.62
N ARG A 210 -17.50 -7.91 5.45
CA ARG A 210 -18.89 -7.48 5.28
C ARG A 210 -19.87 -8.35 6.06
N GLU A 211 -19.73 -9.65 5.96
CA GLU A 211 -20.58 -10.60 6.71
C GLU A 211 -20.45 -10.38 8.21
N PHE A 212 -19.24 -10.25 8.73
CA PHE A 212 -18.97 -9.96 10.13
C PHE A 212 -19.66 -8.66 10.57
N MET A 213 -19.45 -7.55 9.85
CA MET A 213 -20.04 -6.26 10.19
C MET A 213 -21.58 -6.32 10.14
N MET A 214 -22.16 -7.00 9.17
CA MET A 214 -23.62 -7.18 9.08
C MET A 214 -24.18 -8.06 10.21
N GLN A 215 -23.43 -9.02 10.72
CA GLN A 215 -23.80 -9.78 11.91
C GLN A 215 -23.81 -8.92 13.17
N GLU A 216 -22.78 -8.07 13.35
CA GLU A 216 -22.72 -7.15 14.50
C GLU A 216 -23.85 -6.09 14.45
N ILE A 217 -24.21 -5.58 13.27
CA ILE A 217 -25.37 -4.69 13.09
C ILE A 217 -26.68 -5.35 13.56
N ARG A 218 -26.85 -6.65 13.31
CA ARG A 218 -28.06 -7.39 13.73
C ARG A 218 -28.11 -7.72 15.21
N ARG A 219 -26.96 -7.66 15.90
CA ARG A 219 -26.86 -7.95 17.35
C ARG A 219 -27.13 -6.72 18.22
N ASN A 220 -26.92 -5.53 17.66
CA ASN A 220 -27.16 -4.24 18.33
C ASN A 220 -28.55 -3.70 18.02
#